data_6bc54032f8f772bed016d6b925566252
#
_entry.id   6bc54032f8f772bed016d6b925566252
#
_cell.length_a   1.000
_cell.length_b   1.000
_cell.length_c   1.000
_cell.angle_alpha   90.00
_cell.angle_beta   90.00
_cell.angle_gamma   90.00
#
_symmetry.space_group_name_H-M   'P 1'
#
loop_
_entity.id
_entity.type
_entity.pdbx_description
1 polymer ?
#
loop_
_entity_poly.entity_id
_entity_poly.type
_entity_poly.pdbx_seq_one_letter_code
_entity_poly.pdbx_strand_id
1 'polypeptide(L)'
;MLRTTGLTKEFGGLTAVDDVDFALEDEELCSLIGPNGAGKTTFFNLLTGTLTPTRGTVELQKESGWREITEEEPHETASLGLHRSYQITNVFPTSTVLENVRVAAQSHSDDSAKFWRNAGAFDRHTEEAHAILERVGLADEAHTVAQSLSHGAKRQLEVGVALAGDPEVLLLDEPNAGVSSESVDQIIDLIEDVATDHAVLLVEHNMDIVMNVSDRVVVLNQGAVIAEGEPEEVRGDPTVQEAYLGGYEAGSLSASESEEATDPEEGAA
;
A
#
# COMPACT_ATOMS: atom_id res chain seq x y z
N MET A 1 16.08 -1.46 -1.30
CA MET A 1 15.61 -0.93 0.00
C MET A 1 15.09 -2.02 0.93
N LEU A 2 14.29 -2.98 0.45
CA LEU A 2 13.74 -4.11 1.23
C LEU A 2 13.99 -5.42 0.46
N ARG A 3 14.32 -6.52 1.16
CA ARG A 3 14.41 -7.83 0.51
C ARG A 3 13.95 -8.96 1.44
N THR A 4 13.50 -10.05 0.83
CA THR A 4 13.21 -11.30 1.51
C THR A 4 14.01 -12.43 0.89
N THR A 5 14.37 -13.42 1.68
CA THR A 5 15.05 -14.63 1.19
C THR A 5 14.36 -15.86 1.77
N GLY A 6 13.83 -16.72 0.90
CA GLY A 6 13.18 -17.97 1.24
C GLY A 6 11.99 -17.79 2.19
N LEU A 7 11.28 -16.65 2.11
CA LEU A 7 10.26 -16.28 3.10
C LEU A 7 9.07 -17.24 3.03
N THR A 8 8.79 -17.91 4.13
CA THR A 8 7.77 -18.96 4.19
C THR A 8 6.90 -18.79 5.43
N LYS A 9 5.57 -18.92 5.26
CA LYS A 9 4.61 -18.96 6.37
C LYS A 9 3.65 -20.12 6.24
N GLU A 10 3.66 -20.96 7.28
CA GLU A 10 2.76 -22.09 7.41
C GLU A 10 1.78 -21.86 8.58
N PHE A 11 0.51 -22.19 8.36
CA PHE A 11 -0.55 -22.21 9.38
C PHE A 11 -1.11 -23.62 9.49
N GLY A 12 -0.63 -24.39 10.45
CA GLY A 12 -0.99 -25.80 10.52
C GLY A 12 -0.57 -26.57 9.26
N GLY A 13 -1.54 -27.02 8.47
CA GLY A 13 -1.28 -27.75 7.22
C GLY A 13 -1.34 -26.89 5.95
N LEU A 14 -1.54 -25.57 6.06
CA LEU A 14 -1.64 -24.65 4.95
C LEU A 14 -0.38 -23.79 4.85
N THR A 15 0.30 -23.80 3.71
CA THR A 15 1.36 -22.86 3.38
C THR A 15 0.74 -21.63 2.72
N ALA A 16 0.80 -20.49 3.38
CA ALA A 16 0.21 -19.22 2.91
C ALA A 16 1.21 -18.34 2.15
N VAL A 17 2.50 -18.48 2.44
CA VAL A 17 3.63 -17.91 1.70
C VAL A 17 4.68 -19.00 1.62
N ASP A 18 5.20 -19.28 0.44
CA ASP A 18 6.08 -20.42 0.16
C ASP A 18 7.31 -20.00 -0.62
N ASP A 19 8.45 -20.00 0.06
CA ASP A 19 9.80 -19.79 -0.48
C ASP A 19 9.91 -18.49 -1.33
N VAL A 20 9.36 -17.37 -0.82
CA VAL A 20 9.33 -16.11 -1.56
C VAL A 20 10.63 -15.35 -1.39
N ASP A 21 11.37 -15.22 -2.49
CA ASP A 21 12.43 -14.25 -2.70
C ASP A 21 11.84 -12.99 -3.34
N PHE A 22 12.08 -11.84 -2.75
CA PHE A 22 11.58 -10.55 -3.23
C PHE A 22 12.59 -9.46 -2.92
N ALA A 23 12.70 -8.48 -3.78
CA ALA A 23 13.48 -7.27 -3.54
C ALA A 23 12.66 -6.05 -3.95
N LEU A 24 12.80 -4.94 -3.23
CA LEU A 24 12.26 -3.63 -3.58
C LEU A 24 13.43 -2.66 -3.62
N GLU A 25 13.59 -2.00 -4.76
CA GLU A 25 14.68 -1.05 -4.98
C GLU A 25 14.32 0.34 -4.44
N ASP A 26 15.28 1.24 -4.45
CA ASP A 26 15.08 2.64 -4.06
C ASP A 26 14.26 3.37 -5.12
N GLU A 27 13.36 4.28 -4.68
CA GLU A 27 12.51 5.06 -5.58
C GLU A 27 11.72 4.18 -6.58
N GLU A 28 11.40 2.94 -6.21
CA GLU A 28 10.66 1.99 -7.02
C GLU A 28 9.20 1.90 -6.56
N LEU A 29 8.26 1.97 -7.50
CA LEU A 29 6.87 1.60 -7.28
C LEU A 29 6.63 0.17 -7.79
N CYS A 30 6.67 -0.78 -6.86
CA CYS A 30 6.38 -2.18 -7.16
C CYS A 30 4.97 -2.55 -6.73
N SER A 31 4.19 -3.17 -7.63
CA SER A 31 2.88 -3.70 -7.27
C SER A 31 2.91 -5.19 -7.02
N LEU A 32 2.32 -5.62 -5.91
CA LEU A 32 2.08 -7.02 -5.58
C LEU A 32 0.62 -7.38 -5.86
N ILE A 33 0.39 -8.20 -6.86
CA ILE A 33 -0.94 -8.61 -7.29
C ILE A 33 -1.15 -10.12 -7.13
N GLY A 34 -2.35 -10.59 -7.35
CA GLY A 34 -2.71 -11.99 -7.29
C GLY A 34 -4.16 -12.20 -6.87
N PRO A 35 -4.75 -13.37 -7.14
CA PRO A 35 -6.13 -13.68 -6.79
C PRO A 35 -6.37 -13.64 -5.26
N ASN A 36 -7.65 -13.69 -4.86
CA ASN A 36 -8.00 -13.79 -3.45
C ASN A 36 -7.44 -15.09 -2.86
N GLY A 37 -6.82 -14.98 -1.68
CA GLY A 37 -6.14 -16.11 -1.05
C GLY A 37 -4.73 -16.42 -1.58
N ALA A 38 -4.18 -15.60 -2.49
CA ALA A 38 -2.82 -15.79 -3.02
C ALA A 38 -1.70 -15.65 -1.99
N GLY A 39 -1.98 -15.05 -0.82
CA GLY A 39 -0.97 -14.84 0.23
C GLY A 39 -0.54 -13.39 0.44
N LYS A 40 -1.03 -12.43 -0.36
CA LYS A 40 -0.62 -11.00 -0.32
C LYS A 40 -0.66 -10.39 1.09
N THR A 41 -1.78 -10.48 1.78
CA THR A 41 -1.93 -9.95 3.14
C THR A 41 -1.00 -10.65 4.13
N THR A 42 -0.78 -11.96 3.97
CA THR A 42 0.18 -12.72 4.79
C THR A 42 1.60 -12.22 4.54
N PHE A 43 1.97 -12.01 3.28
CA PHE A 43 3.27 -11.48 2.89
C PHE A 43 3.51 -10.08 3.50
N PHE A 44 2.56 -9.16 3.38
CA PHE A 44 2.62 -7.83 4.02
C PHE A 44 2.77 -7.92 5.55
N ASN A 45 2.04 -8.84 6.18
CA ASN A 45 2.14 -9.03 7.63
C ASN A 45 3.50 -9.61 8.05
N LEU A 46 4.16 -10.38 7.19
CA LEU A 46 5.51 -10.87 7.42
C LEU A 46 6.53 -9.74 7.30
N LEU A 47 6.41 -8.89 6.27
CA LEU A 47 7.31 -7.74 6.07
C LEU A 47 7.27 -6.77 7.25
N THR A 48 6.08 -6.55 7.83
CA THR A 48 5.88 -5.59 8.93
C THR A 48 6.08 -6.16 10.33
N GLY A 49 6.48 -7.43 10.47
CA GLY A 49 6.62 -8.08 11.79
C GLY A 49 5.29 -8.37 12.49
N THR A 50 4.13 -8.12 11.84
CA THR A 50 2.81 -8.50 12.39
C THR A 50 2.66 -10.03 12.49
N LEU A 51 3.35 -10.76 11.61
CA LEU A 51 3.49 -12.21 11.64
C LEU A 51 4.97 -12.58 11.58
N THR A 52 5.38 -13.53 12.40
CA THR A 52 6.71 -14.14 12.32
C THR A 52 6.71 -15.23 11.24
N PRO A 53 7.67 -15.28 10.32
CA PRO A 53 7.77 -16.34 9.33
C PRO A 53 8.08 -17.70 9.96
N THR A 54 7.75 -18.77 9.26
CA THR A 54 8.15 -20.13 9.63
C THR A 54 9.60 -20.39 9.23
N ARG A 55 10.02 -19.80 8.10
CA ARG A 55 11.39 -19.85 7.56
C ARG A 55 11.67 -18.60 6.74
N GLY A 56 12.94 -18.37 6.42
CA GLY A 56 13.39 -17.26 5.62
C GLY A 56 13.61 -15.98 6.43
N THR A 57 14.06 -14.93 5.76
CA THR A 57 14.43 -13.65 6.37
C THR A 57 13.82 -12.47 5.66
N VAL A 58 13.64 -11.38 6.40
CA VAL A 58 13.30 -10.05 5.90
C VAL A 58 14.43 -9.11 6.30
N GLU A 59 14.95 -8.35 5.34
CA GLU A 59 16.05 -7.42 5.56
C GLU A 59 15.71 -6.05 4.98
N LEU A 60 16.08 -4.99 5.71
CA LEU A 60 15.93 -3.59 5.31
C LEU A 60 17.32 -2.99 5.10
N GLN A 61 17.50 -2.26 4.01
CA GLN A 61 18.75 -1.56 3.73
C GLN A 61 18.87 -0.33 4.62
N LYS A 62 20.03 -0.15 5.24
CA LYS A 62 20.37 1.01 6.06
C LYS A 62 21.74 1.53 5.60
N GLU A 63 22.11 2.74 6.02
CA GLU A 63 23.41 3.30 5.70
C GLU A 63 24.59 2.36 6.05
N SER A 64 24.43 1.54 7.10
CA SER A 64 25.42 0.56 7.54
C SER A 64 25.41 -0.76 6.77
N GLY A 65 24.50 -0.93 5.81
CA GLY A 65 24.26 -2.17 5.06
C GLY A 65 22.92 -2.82 5.40
N TRP A 66 22.71 -4.05 4.94
CA TRP A 66 21.49 -4.80 5.19
C TRP A 66 21.33 -5.17 6.67
N ARG A 67 20.17 -4.83 7.23
CA ARG A 67 19.77 -5.17 8.59
C ARG A 67 18.59 -6.16 8.53
N GLU A 68 18.77 -7.31 9.17
CA GLU A 68 17.68 -8.26 9.36
C GLU A 68 16.63 -7.71 10.33
N ILE A 69 15.35 -7.81 9.94
CA ILE A 69 14.19 -7.33 10.71
C ILE A 69 13.14 -8.43 10.90
N THR A 70 13.50 -9.69 10.65
CA THR A 70 12.60 -10.85 10.61
C THR A 70 11.81 -11.06 11.91
N GLU A 71 12.43 -10.80 13.06
CA GLU A 71 11.85 -10.99 14.39
C GLU A 71 11.45 -9.68 15.08
N GLU A 72 11.62 -8.53 14.39
CA GLU A 72 11.26 -7.23 14.95
C GLU A 72 9.73 -7.07 15.02
N GLU A 73 9.25 -6.40 16.07
CA GLU A 73 7.83 -6.07 16.20
C GLU A 73 7.42 -4.90 15.27
N PRO A 74 6.12 -4.73 14.95
CA PRO A 74 5.68 -3.69 14.01
C PRO A 74 6.11 -2.26 14.37
N HIS A 75 6.23 -1.93 15.64
CA HIS A 75 6.68 -0.63 16.06
C HIS A 75 8.19 -0.44 15.88
N GLU A 76 8.96 -1.54 15.92
CA GLU A 76 10.41 -1.54 15.67
C GLU A 76 10.69 -1.42 14.18
N THR A 77 9.94 -2.17 13.33
CA THR A 77 10.05 -2.05 11.86
C THR A 77 9.68 -0.64 11.40
N ALA A 78 8.65 -0.02 11.99
CA ALA A 78 8.29 1.37 11.72
C ALA A 78 9.40 2.34 12.12
N SER A 79 10.01 2.16 13.30
CA SER A 79 11.16 2.98 13.74
C SER A 79 12.39 2.85 12.84
N LEU A 80 12.46 1.78 12.05
CA LEU A 80 13.50 1.52 11.07
C LEU A 80 13.14 2.04 9.66
N GLY A 81 12.01 2.73 9.49
CA GLY A 81 11.60 3.34 8.23
C GLY A 81 10.75 2.44 7.34
N LEU A 82 10.24 1.29 7.81
CA LEU A 82 9.27 0.48 7.09
C LEU A 82 7.86 0.79 7.58
N HIS A 83 7.13 1.62 6.86
CA HIS A 83 5.79 2.03 7.23
C HIS A 83 4.73 1.35 6.38
N ARG A 84 3.56 1.12 6.98
CA ARG A 84 2.39 0.57 6.29
C ARG A 84 1.17 1.44 6.53
N SER A 85 0.47 1.80 5.44
CA SER A 85 -0.90 2.28 5.55
C SER A 85 -1.82 1.09 5.81
N TYR A 86 -2.57 1.12 6.91
CA TYR A 86 -3.47 0.04 7.26
C TYR A 86 -4.84 0.26 6.62
N GLN A 87 -5.48 -0.85 6.21
CA GLN A 87 -6.86 -0.89 5.70
C GLN A 87 -7.90 -0.42 6.77
N ILE A 88 -7.52 -0.40 8.05
CA ILE A 88 -8.29 0.19 9.14
C ILE A 88 -7.63 1.51 9.50
N THR A 89 -8.36 2.61 9.32
CA THR A 89 -7.96 3.99 9.57
C THR A 89 -7.31 4.16 10.95
N ASN A 90 -5.98 4.18 11.00
CA ASN A 90 -5.18 4.41 12.21
C ASN A 90 -5.04 5.91 12.52
N VAL A 91 -6.08 6.69 12.27
CA VAL A 91 -6.13 8.12 12.61
C VAL A 91 -6.94 8.33 13.88
N PHE A 92 -6.65 9.40 14.59
CA PHE A 92 -7.46 9.87 15.73
C PHE A 92 -8.71 10.55 15.16
N PRO A 93 -9.89 9.91 15.17
CA PRO A 93 -11.06 10.39 14.45
C PRO A 93 -11.63 11.69 15.02
N THR A 94 -11.36 11.97 16.29
CA THR A 94 -11.84 13.17 17.01
C THR A 94 -10.85 14.33 16.99
N SER A 95 -9.62 14.10 16.49
CA SER A 95 -8.60 15.12 16.30
C SER A 95 -8.71 15.75 14.91
N THR A 96 -8.09 16.91 14.72
CA THR A 96 -7.99 17.55 13.41
C THR A 96 -7.03 16.78 12.50
N VAL A 97 -7.14 17.01 11.20
CA VAL A 97 -6.23 16.49 10.17
C VAL A 97 -4.79 16.85 10.51
N LEU A 98 -4.53 18.12 10.84
CA LEU A 98 -3.20 18.60 11.23
C LEU A 98 -2.68 17.89 12.48
N GLU A 99 -3.52 17.71 13.51
CA GLU A 99 -3.10 17.03 14.74
C GLU A 99 -2.71 15.58 14.50
N ASN A 100 -3.39 14.88 13.60
CA ASN A 100 -3.05 13.50 13.21
C ASN A 100 -1.64 13.42 12.64
N VAL A 101 -1.34 14.23 11.63
CA VAL A 101 -0.02 14.24 10.98
C VAL A 101 1.07 14.72 11.93
N ARG A 102 0.79 15.78 12.73
CA ARG A 102 1.75 16.31 13.69
C ARG A 102 2.12 15.32 14.79
N VAL A 103 1.16 14.52 15.29
CA VAL A 103 1.45 13.48 16.29
C VAL A 103 2.33 12.39 15.69
N ALA A 104 2.11 12.02 14.43
CA ALA A 104 2.96 11.06 13.74
C ALA A 104 4.39 11.59 13.57
N ALA A 105 4.57 12.82 13.09
CA ALA A 105 5.88 13.47 12.97
C ALA A 105 6.61 13.57 14.33
N GLN A 106 5.88 13.87 15.39
CA GLN A 106 6.45 13.93 16.74
C GLN A 106 6.89 12.55 17.26
N SER A 107 6.19 11.48 16.91
CA SER A 107 6.51 10.13 17.39
C SER A 107 7.81 9.58 16.82
N HIS A 108 8.18 10.02 15.62
CA HIS A 108 9.43 9.64 14.95
C HIS A 108 10.65 10.42 15.45
N SER A 109 10.45 11.57 16.07
CA SER A 109 11.55 12.39 16.58
C SER A 109 12.09 11.88 17.93
N ASP A 110 13.41 11.97 18.13
CA ASP A 110 14.11 11.70 19.42
C ASP A 110 13.62 12.58 20.59
N ASP A 111 12.77 13.55 20.30
CA ASP A 111 12.19 14.48 21.30
C ASP A 111 11.01 13.91 22.06
N SER A 112 10.50 12.73 21.69
CA SER A 112 9.35 12.07 22.35
C SER A 112 9.56 11.82 23.86
N ALA A 113 10.81 11.72 24.32
CA ALA A 113 11.16 11.54 25.74
C ALA A 113 11.36 12.86 26.50
N LYS A 114 11.35 14.03 25.85
CA LYS A 114 11.69 15.33 26.44
C LYS A 114 10.48 16.25 26.66
N PHE A 115 9.51 15.81 27.43
CA PHE A 115 8.27 16.55 27.76
C PHE A 115 8.47 17.98 28.32
N TRP A 116 9.70 18.39 28.63
CA TRP A 116 10.05 19.65 29.30
C TRP A 116 10.84 20.62 28.43
N ARG A 117 11.06 20.33 27.13
CA ARG A 117 11.90 21.17 26.27
C ARG A 117 11.19 21.56 24.97
N ASN A 118 10.99 22.86 24.84
CA ASN A 118 10.82 23.70 23.66
C ASN A 118 9.43 23.80 23.01
N ALA A 119 8.84 25.00 23.16
CA ALA A 119 7.85 25.55 22.23
C ALA A 119 8.34 25.46 20.75
N GLY A 120 9.63 25.66 20.48
CA GLY A 120 10.19 25.59 19.14
C GLY A 120 10.22 24.19 18.49
N ALA A 121 10.25 23.10 19.27
CA ALA A 121 10.09 21.76 18.70
C ALA A 121 8.64 21.52 18.24
N PHE A 122 7.68 22.10 18.94
CA PHE A 122 6.27 22.06 18.60
C PHE A 122 5.98 22.79 17.29
N ASP A 123 6.63 23.95 17.07
CA ASP A 123 6.49 24.73 15.86
C ASP A 123 7.06 23.96 14.63
N ARG A 124 8.20 23.27 14.80
CA ARG A 124 8.83 22.48 13.73
C ARG A 124 7.92 21.33 13.25
N HIS A 125 7.36 20.53 14.17
CA HIS A 125 6.46 19.44 13.79
C HIS A 125 5.14 19.95 13.19
N THR A 126 4.73 21.15 13.54
CA THR A 126 3.56 21.79 12.92
C THR A 126 3.87 22.23 11.49
N GLU A 127 5.05 22.81 11.24
CA GLU A 127 5.50 23.20 9.90
C GLU A 127 5.68 21.94 9.00
N GLU A 128 6.31 20.89 9.52
CA GLU A 128 6.45 19.60 8.85
C GLU A 128 5.08 18.99 8.51
N ALA A 129 4.15 18.98 9.47
CA ALA A 129 2.79 18.49 9.23
C ALA A 129 2.06 19.29 8.15
N HIS A 130 2.24 20.62 8.10
CA HIS A 130 1.66 21.43 7.03
C HIS A 130 2.25 21.11 5.67
N ALA A 131 3.56 20.92 5.57
CA ALA A 131 4.20 20.52 4.31
C ALA A 131 3.70 19.17 3.80
N ILE A 132 3.52 18.20 4.73
CA ILE A 132 2.93 16.90 4.39
C ILE A 132 1.48 17.07 3.93
N LEU A 133 0.67 17.89 4.62
CA LEU A 133 -0.72 18.14 4.22
C LEU A 133 -0.84 18.82 2.86
N GLU A 134 0.10 19.70 2.51
CA GLU A 134 0.18 20.26 1.17
C GLU A 134 0.46 19.15 0.14
N ARG A 135 1.43 18.26 0.42
CA ARG A 135 1.80 17.15 -0.46
C ARG A 135 0.67 16.16 -0.68
N VAL A 136 -0.09 15.82 0.37
CA VAL A 136 -1.22 14.89 0.26
C VAL A 136 -2.54 15.55 -0.15
N GLY A 137 -2.54 16.86 -0.48
CA GLY A 137 -3.72 17.59 -0.96
C GLY A 137 -4.77 17.91 0.12
N LEU A 138 -4.38 17.97 1.39
CA LEU A 138 -5.27 18.23 2.54
C LEU A 138 -4.99 19.55 3.28
N ALA A 139 -4.25 20.47 2.66
CA ALA A 139 -3.90 21.75 3.29
C ALA A 139 -5.13 22.55 3.73
N ASP A 140 -6.17 22.62 2.90
CA ASP A 140 -7.43 23.33 3.21
C ASP A 140 -8.24 22.66 4.30
N GLU A 141 -8.02 21.34 4.53
CA GLU A 141 -8.71 20.52 5.52
C GLU A 141 -7.93 20.41 6.85
N ALA A 142 -6.81 21.12 7.01
CA ALA A 142 -5.92 21.01 8.17
C ALA A 142 -6.64 21.12 9.51
N HIS A 143 -7.66 21.96 9.61
CA HIS A 143 -8.46 22.20 10.83
C HIS A 143 -9.75 21.38 10.89
N THR A 144 -10.06 20.60 9.86
CA THR A 144 -11.22 19.70 9.82
C THR A 144 -10.99 18.50 10.72
N VAL A 145 -12.04 18.05 11.44
CA VAL A 145 -11.97 16.86 12.28
C VAL A 145 -11.94 15.62 11.38
N ALA A 146 -10.97 14.73 11.59
CA ALA A 146 -10.67 13.60 10.69
C ALA A 146 -11.87 12.69 10.40
N GLN A 147 -12.77 12.47 11.36
CA GLN A 147 -13.98 11.66 11.16
C GLN A 147 -14.93 12.22 10.10
N SER A 148 -14.93 13.54 9.86
CA SER A 148 -15.83 14.23 8.92
C SER A 148 -15.29 14.27 7.48
N LEU A 149 -14.07 13.83 7.25
CA LEU A 149 -13.49 13.72 5.91
C LEU A 149 -14.25 12.72 5.03
N SER A 150 -14.22 12.95 3.72
CA SER A 150 -14.64 11.97 2.71
C SER A 150 -13.75 10.71 2.78
N HIS A 151 -14.16 9.62 2.13
CA HIS A 151 -13.33 8.41 2.09
C HIS A 151 -11.98 8.65 1.39
N GLY A 152 -11.96 9.39 0.27
CA GLY A 152 -10.73 9.76 -0.43
C GLY A 152 -9.79 10.60 0.45
N ALA A 153 -10.31 11.67 1.08
CA ALA A 153 -9.55 12.51 1.98
C ALA A 153 -9.02 11.76 3.22
N LYS A 154 -9.75 10.74 3.71
CA LYS A 154 -9.23 9.84 4.75
C LYS A 154 -8.05 9.02 4.27
N ARG A 155 -8.08 8.52 3.04
CA ARG A 155 -6.95 7.80 2.45
C ARG A 155 -5.73 8.70 2.26
N GLN A 156 -5.93 9.92 1.77
CA GLN A 156 -4.86 10.91 1.71
C GLN A 156 -4.26 11.19 3.09
N LEU A 157 -5.10 11.31 4.12
CA LEU A 157 -4.63 11.50 5.50
C LEU A 157 -3.82 10.29 6.01
N GLU A 158 -4.24 9.06 5.71
CA GLU A 158 -3.51 7.83 6.08
C GLU A 158 -2.11 7.80 5.45
N VAL A 159 -1.99 8.17 4.17
CA VAL A 159 -0.69 8.32 3.50
C VAL A 159 0.12 9.44 4.16
N GLY A 160 -0.49 10.59 4.46
CA GLY A 160 0.18 11.69 5.15
C GLY A 160 0.69 11.32 6.54
N VAL A 161 -0.06 10.55 7.31
CA VAL A 161 0.37 10.01 8.62
C VAL A 161 1.55 9.05 8.45
N ALA A 162 1.55 8.21 7.41
CA ALA A 162 2.67 7.32 7.13
C ALA A 162 3.93 8.10 6.70
N LEU A 163 3.79 9.11 5.85
CA LEU A 163 4.89 9.99 5.42
C LEU A 163 5.51 10.79 6.58
N ALA A 164 4.70 11.18 7.58
CA ALA A 164 5.18 11.87 8.76
C ALA A 164 6.15 11.05 9.63
N GLY A 165 6.21 9.74 9.41
CA GLY A 165 7.18 8.84 10.00
C GLY A 165 8.52 8.78 9.26
N ASP A 166 8.74 9.58 8.22
CA ASP A 166 9.93 9.60 7.36
C ASP A 166 10.30 8.18 6.84
N PRO A 167 9.39 7.53 6.09
CA PRO A 167 9.59 6.15 5.65
C PRO A 167 10.68 6.05 4.58
N GLU A 168 11.55 5.03 4.67
CA GLU A 168 12.38 4.59 3.55
C GLU A 168 11.59 3.66 2.61
N VAL A 169 10.67 2.87 3.20
CA VAL A 169 9.78 1.96 2.49
C VAL A 169 8.34 2.16 2.94
N LEU A 170 7.44 2.39 2.00
CA LEU A 170 6.01 2.55 2.23
C LEU A 170 5.23 1.37 1.64
N LEU A 171 4.50 0.67 2.50
CA LEU A 171 3.60 -0.42 2.10
C LEU A 171 2.17 0.12 2.04
N LEU A 172 1.55 0.09 0.86
CA LEU A 172 0.18 0.53 0.61
C LEU A 172 -0.72 -0.68 0.34
N ASP A 173 -1.74 -0.87 1.16
CA ASP A 173 -2.66 -2.01 1.07
C ASP A 173 -4.04 -1.53 0.60
N GLU A 174 -4.34 -1.76 -0.68
CA GLU A 174 -5.59 -1.38 -1.37
C GLU A 174 -6.00 0.10 -1.10
N PRO A 175 -5.14 1.08 -1.42
CA PRO A 175 -5.41 2.48 -1.09
C PRO A 175 -6.65 3.04 -1.79
N ASN A 176 -7.10 2.43 -2.88
CA ASN A 176 -8.30 2.83 -3.63
C ASN A 176 -9.59 2.14 -3.16
N ALA A 177 -9.52 1.23 -2.17
CA ALA A 177 -10.70 0.52 -1.69
C ALA A 177 -11.73 1.46 -1.05
N GLY A 178 -12.97 1.45 -1.59
CA GLY A 178 -14.08 2.27 -1.09
C GLY A 178 -14.02 3.76 -1.46
N VAL A 179 -13.09 4.15 -2.31
CA VAL A 179 -12.95 5.51 -2.84
C VAL A 179 -13.87 5.68 -4.05
N SER A 180 -14.47 6.87 -4.19
CA SER A 180 -15.26 7.21 -5.38
C SER A 180 -14.34 7.35 -6.61
N SER A 181 -14.86 7.05 -7.81
CA SER A 181 -14.09 7.16 -9.06
C SER A 181 -13.46 8.53 -9.27
N GLU A 182 -14.10 9.60 -8.81
CA GLU A 182 -13.58 10.97 -8.90
C GLU A 182 -12.34 11.22 -8.03
N SER A 183 -12.15 10.43 -6.95
CA SER A 183 -11.02 10.56 -6.04
C SER A 183 -9.91 9.54 -6.31
N VAL A 184 -10.14 8.57 -7.19
CA VAL A 184 -9.14 7.54 -7.53
C VAL A 184 -7.92 8.18 -8.18
N ASP A 185 -8.13 9.07 -9.16
CA ASP A 185 -7.04 9.77 -9.86
C ASP A 185 -6.16 10.56 -8.89
N GLN A 186 -6.75 11.24 -7.89
CA GLN A 186 -5.99 11.98 -6.87
C GLN A 186 -5.12 11.07 -6.00
N ILE A 187 -5.60 9.86 -5.69
CA ILE A 187 -4.81 8.89 -4.91
C ILE A 187 -3.70 8.30 -5.77
N ILE A 188 -3.95 8.06 -7.06
CA ILE A 188 -2.95 7.62 -8.01
C ILE A 188 -1.83 8.65 -8.11
N ASP A 189 -2.17 9.91 -8.41
CA ASP A 189 -1.21 11.02 -8.50
C ASP A 189 -0.38 11.15 -7.21
N LEU A 190 -1.00 10.94 -6.04
CA LEU A 190 -0.31 10.96 -4.76
C LEU A 190 0.67 9.78 -4.61
N ILE A 191 0.29 8.57 -5.02
CA ILE A 191 1.16 7.39 -4.94
C ILE A 191 2.36 7.56 -5.86
N GLU A 192 2.15 8.05 -7.09
CA GLU A 192 3.22 8.35 -8.04
C GLU A 192 4.17 9.44 -7.49
N ASP A 193 3.63 10.51 -6.89
CA ASP A 193 4.45 11.56 -6.26
C ASP A 193 5.30 10.99 -5.11
N VAL A 194 4.71 10.15 -4.25
CA VAL A 194 5.43 9.52 -3.13
C VAL A 194 6.53 8.58 -3.61
N ALA A 195 6.30 7.85 -4.71
CA ALA A 195 7.29 6.94 -5.27
C ALA A 195 8.51 7.65 -5.87
N THR A 196 8.46 8.98 -6.08
CA THR A 196 9.61 9.75 -6.58
C THR A 196 10.76 9.86 -5.58
N ASP A 197 10.51 9.64 -4.30
CA ASP A 197 11.49 9.79 -3.22
C ASP A 197 11.40 8.70 -2.13
N HIS A 198 10.54 7.70 -2.33
CA HIS A 198 10.38 6.55 -1.43
C HIS A 198 10.23 5.25 -2.23
N ALA A 199 10.70 4.15 -1.67
CA ALA A 199 10.37 2.83 -2.19
C ALA A 199 8.92 2.46 -1.79
N VAL A 200 8.06 2.14 -2.76
CA VAL A 200 6.64 1.87 -2.53
C VAL A 200 6.30 0.45 -2.96
N LEU A 201 5.74 -0.35 -2.04
CA LEU A 201 5.12 -1.63 -2.37
C LEU A 201 3.60 -1.50 -2.24
N LEU A 202 2.92 -1.61 -3.39
CA LEU A 202 1.49 -1.43 -3.53
C LEU A 202 0.78 -2.78 -3.67
N VAL A 203 -0.22 -3.07 -2.85
CA VAL A 203 -1.19 -4.13 -3.11
C VAL A 203 -2.44 -3.53 -3.72
N GLU A 204 -2.79 -3.94 -4.92
CA GLU A 204 -4.00 -3.55 -5.63
C GLU A 204 -4.60 -4.72 -6.38
N HIS A 205 -5.90 -4.65 -6.60
CA HIS A 205 -6.65 -5.63 -7.39
C HIS A 205 -7.19 -5.03 -8.70
N ASN A 206 -7.13 -3.71 -8.85
CA ASN A 206 -7.48 -3.03 -10.09
C ASN A 206 -6.28 -3.04 -11.04
N MET A 207 -6.36 -3.90 -12.07
CA MET A 207 -5.28 -4.08 -13.03
C MET A 207 -4.97 -2.81 -13.83
N ASP A 208 -5.96 -1.97 -14.11
CA ASP A 208 -5.75 -0.74 -14.87
C ASP A 208 -4.86 0.24 -14.07
N ILE A 209 -5.06 0.32 -12.76
CA ILE A 209 -4.22 1.13 -11.88
C ILE A 209 -2.80 0.56 -11.87
N VAL A 210 -2.68 -0.73 -11.55
CA VAL A 210 -1.37 -1.42 -11.47
C VAL A 210 -0.55 -1.23 -12.75
N MET A 211 -1.17 -1.42 -13.91
CA MET A 211 -0.48 -1.32 -15.21
C MET A 211 -0.04 0.11 -15.55
N ASN A 212 -0.69 1.12 -14.99
CA ASN A 212 -0.37 2.51 -15.30
C ASN A 212 0.67 3.11 -14.36
N VAL A 213 0.71 2.69 -13.08
CA VAL A 213 1.54 3.35 -12.07
C VAL A 213 2.82 2.59 -11.70
N SER A 214 2.88 1.28 -11.96
CA SER A 214 3.98 0.45 -11.46
C SER A 214 5.18 0.45 -12.39
N ASP A 215 6.36 0.54 -11.80
CA ASP A 215 7.62 0.25 -12.50
C ASP A 215 7.79 -1.27 -12.70
N ARG A 216 7.37 -2.05 -11.70
CA ARG A 216 7.44 -3.51 -11.70
C ARG A 216 6.22 -4.12 -11.02
N VAL A 217 5.83 -5.28 -11.51
CA VAL A 217 4.70 -6.05 -10.96
C VAL A 217 5.19 -7.44 -10.55
N VAL A 218 4.80 -7.85 -9.34
CA VAL A 218 5.04 -9.20 -8.81
C VAL A 218 3.69 -9.90 -8.62
N VAL A 219 3.56 -11.10 -9.14
CA VAL A 219 2.32 -11.87 -9.09
C VAL A 219 2.46 -13.02 -8.11
N LEU A 220 1.65 -12.98 -7.05
CA LEU A 220 1.54 -14.07 -6.08
C LEU A 220 0.36 -14.97 -6.44
N ASN A 221 0.57 -16.28 -6.40
CA ASN A 221 -0.51 -17.27 -6.49
C ASN A 221 -0.20 -18.45 -5.59
N GLN A 222 -1.17 -18.84 -4.75
CA GLN A 222 -1.05 -19.94 -3.77
C GLN A 222 0.23 -19.86 -2.91
N GLY A 223 0.62 -18.65 -2.53
CA GLY A 223 1.78 -18.39 -1.68
C GLY A 223 3.11 -18.23 -2.39
N ALA A 224 3.21 -18.54 -3.67
CA ALA A 224 4.45 -18.46 -4.45
C ALA A 224 4.41 -17.32 -5.48
N VAL A 225 5.57 -16.75 -5.82
CA VAL A 225 5.71 -15.83 -6.95
C VAL A 225 5.66 -16.64 -8.24
N ILE A 226 4.71 -16.32 -9.12
CA ILE A 226 4.52 -17.00 -10.41
C ILE A 226 5.01 -16.18 -11.61
N ALA A 227 5.10 -14.85 -11.45
CA ALA A 227 5.64 -13.95 -12.46
C ALA A 227 6.14 -12.67 -11.80
N GLU A 228 7.14 -12.05 -12.42
CA GLU A 228 7.70 -10.77 -12.03
C GLU A 228 8.30 -10.10 -13.27
N GLY A 229 8.05 -8.81 -13.45
CA GLY A 229 8.56 -8.05 -14.59
C GLY A 229 7.87 -6.70 -14.78
N GLU A 230 8.13 -6.06 -15.91
CA GLU A 230 7.42 -4.85 -16.30
C GLU A 230 5.92 -5.12 -16.48
N PRO A 231 5.03 -4.12 -16.23
CA PRO A 231 3.58 -4.31 -16.30
C PRO A 231 3.10 -5.00 -17.58
N GLU A 232 3.58 -4.58 -18.74
CA GLU A 232 3.16 -5.15 -20.03
C GLU A 232 3.63 -6.60 -20.21
N GLU A 233 4.79 -6.98 -19.67
CA GLU A 233 5.29 -8.36 -19.70
C GLU A 233 4.40 -9.27 -18.85
N VAL A 234 4.10 -8.83 -17.62
CA VAL A 234 3.23 -9.57 -16.67
C VAL A 234 1.82 -9.72 -17.22
N ARG A 235 1.28 -8.67 -17.85
CA ARG A 235 -0.04 -8.71 -18.49
C ARG A 235 -0.12 -9.74 -19.62
N GLY A 236 0.97 -9.90 -20.35
CA GLY A 236 1.06 -10.87 -21.47
C GLY A 236 1.37 -12.30 -21.04
N ASP A 237 1.73 -12.55 -19.77
CA ASP A 237 2.14 -13.88 -19.31
C ASP A 237 0.95 -14.85 -19.23
N PRO A 238 1.01 -15.99 -19.95
CA PRO A 238 -0.05 -17.01 -19.91
C PRO A 238 -0.29 -17.58 -18.51
N THR A 239 0.74 -17.69 -17.67
CA THR A 239 0.65 -18.22 -16.30
C THR A 239 -0.17 -17.29 -15.43
N VAL A 240 0.04 -15.97 -15.60
CA VAL A 240 -0.73 -14.92 -14.90
C VAL A 240 -2.19 -14.97 -15.34
N GLN A 241 -2.43 -15.02 -16.66
CA GLN A 241 -3.79 -15.09 -17.20
C GLN A 241 -4.54 -16.33 -16.69
N GLU A 242 -3.88 -17.50 -16.63
CA GLU A 242 -4.47 -18.73 -16.11
C GLU A 242 -4.79 -18.62 -14.60
N ALA A 243 -3.90 -18.01 -13.81
CA ALA A 243 -4.11 -17.80 -12.37
C ALA A 243 -5.35 -16.93 -12.08
N TYR A 244 -5.60 -15.92 -12.91
CA TYR A 244 -6.79 -15.07 -12.79
C TYR A 244 -8.04 -15.71 -13.39
N LEU A 245 -7.95 -16.44 -14.52
CA LEU A 245 -9.09 -17.13 -15.15
C LEU A 245 -9.51 -18.38 -14.39
N GLY A 246 -8.57 -19.09 -13.76
CA GLY A 246 -8.87 -20.26 -12.91
C GLY A 246 -9.65 -19.93 -11.64
N GLY A 247 -9.70 -18.65 -11.23
CA GLY A 247 -10.52 -18.14 -10.14
C GLY A 247 -11.89 -17.56 -10.56
N TYR A 248 -12.09 -17.35 -11.85
CA TYR A 248 -13.38 -16.93 -12.43
C TYR A 248 -13.99 -18.10 -13.18
N GLU A 249 -15.07 -18.66 -12.67
CA GLU A 249 -15.95 -19.52 -13.49
C GLU A 249 -16.30 -18.73 -14.76
N ALA A 250 -16.14 -19.38 -15.91
CA ALA A 250 -16.36 -18.83 -17.24
C ALA A 250 -17.80 -18.33 -17.41
N GLY A 251 -18.12 -17.15 -16.95
CA GLY A 251 -19.47 -16.59 -16.96
C GLY A 251 -19.57 -15.07 -17.07
N SER A 252 -18.50 -14.32 -16.87
CA SER A 252 -18.59 -12.85 -16.81
C SER A 252 -17.91 -12.06 -17.93
N LEU A 253 -17.26 -12.72 -18.89
CA LEU A 253 -16.65 -12.02 -20.04
C LEU A 253 -17.52 -12.00 -21.31
N SER A 254 -18.80 -12.47 -21.25
CA SER A 254 -19.72 -12.48 -22.41
C SER A 254 -20.91 -11.54 -22.31
N ALA A 255 -20.94 -10.63 -21.34
CA ALA A 255 -22.12 -9.78 -21.09
C ALA A 255 -21.97 -8.31 -21.50
N SER A 256 -20.86 -7.89 -22.12
CA SER A 256 -20.69 -6.49 -22.56
C SER A 256 -20.69 -6.25 -24.08
N GLU A 257 -20.96 -7.26 -24.91
CA GLU A 257 -21.00 -7.09 -26.38
C GLU A 257 -22.31 -7.55 -27.05
N SER A 258 -23.47 -7.48 -26.41
CA SER A 258 -24.71 -7.82 -27.09
C SER A 258 -25.95 -7.05 -26.61
N GLU A 259 -25.87 -5.73 -26.46
CA GLU A 259 -27.04 -4.84 -26.36
C GLU A 259 -26.92 -3.64 -27.29
N GLU A 260 -26.70 -3.92 -28.60
CA GLU A 260 -27.03 -2.99 -29.67
C GLU A 260 -27.64 -3.80 -30.84
N ALA A 261 -28.87 -3.49 -31.13
CA ALA A 261 -29.68 -3.90 -32.27
C ALA A 261 -30.75 -5.00 -31.98
N THR A 262 -31.91 -4.55 -31.62
CA THR A 262 -33.09 -4.75 -32.51
C THR A 262 -34.31 -4.10 -31.90
N ASP A 263 -34.68 -2.96 -32.45
CA ASP A 263 -36.06 -2.46 -32.50
C ASP A 263 -36.79 -3.28 -33.58
N PRO A 264 -37.98 -3.75 -33.36
CA PRO A 264 -38.94 -3.90 -34.43
C PRO A 264 -40.19 -3.03 -34.16
N GLU A 265 -40.35 -2.07 -35.04
CA GLU A 265 -41.66 -1.55 -35.41
C GLU A 265 -42.63 -2.67 -35.80
N GLU A 266 -43.88 -2.29 -35.73
CA GLU A 266 -45.16 -2.84 -36.25
C GLU A 266 -46.05 -3.33 -35.12
N GLY A 267 -47.24 -2.91 -35.01
CA GLY A 267 -48.18 -2.24 -35.91
C GLY A 267 -49.59 -2.63 -35.55
N ALA A 268 -50.45 -1.67 -35.64
CA ALA A 268 -51.84 -1.78 -35.98
C ALA A 268 -52.81 -2.73 -35.19
N ALA A 269 -53.68 -2.13 -34.46
CA ALA A 269 -55.14 -2.13 -34.70
C ALA A 269 -55.91 -1.40 -33.58
#